data_72d261e473f4fcec0ba322981299146b
#
_entry.id   72d261e473f4fcec0ba322981299146b
#
_cell.length_a   1.000
_cell.length_b   1.000
_cell.length_c   1.000
_cell.angle_alpha   90.00
_cell.angle_beta   90.00
_cell.angle_gamma   90.00
#
_symmetry.space_group_name_H-M   'P 1'
#
loop_
_entity.id
_entity.type
_entity.pdbx_description
1 polymer ?
#
loop_
_entity_poly.entity_id
_entity_poly.type
_entity_poly.pdbx_seq_one_letter_code
_entity_poly.pdbx_strand_id
1 'polypeptide(L)'
;MWNQIKTDEYEGMLAETISMPGHNGDRIHAYMSRPMGKGPFPGIVLIPHMPGWDELCREITRRFTHHGYTTICPNIYERYGHGLPGEISAKAREAGGVPDESVMDDCKGALDYLHSLPYSNGRAGVIGMCSGGRHAFLAACSLKGIDAAVDCWGGGVVMSREDLTPARPVAPIDLTDKLSCPLLGIFGNDYKSPTPQQVNLHEEALKKHGKDYAFYRYDNAGHAFWYYDRDAYRPAQAMDSWEKVFEFFGKRLKI
;
A
#
# COMPACT_ATOMS: atom_id res chain seq x y z
N MET A 1 14.67 -3.07 -15.30
CA MET A 1 16.02 -3.52 -14.94
C MET A 1 16.58 -2.62 -13.86
N TRP A 2 16.91 -3.19 -12.73
CA TRP A 2 17.32 -2.48 -11.51
C TRP A 2 18.47 -1.50 -11.74
N ASN A 3 19.43 -1.87 -12.59
CA ASN A 3 20.61 -1.07 -12.91
C ASN A 3 20.35 0.14 -13.83
N GLN A 4 19.12 0.32 -14.31
CA GLN A 4 18.73 1.50 -15.07
C GLN A 4 18.01 2.55 -14.21
N ILE A 5 17.68 2.19 -12.97
CA ILE A 5 17.05 3.11 -12.02
C ILE A 5 18.18 3.92 -11.40
N LYS A 6 18.27 5.19 -11.78
CA LYS A 6 19.30 6.09 -11.27
C LYS A 6 19.04 6.39 -9.79
N THR A 7 19.98 6.00 -8.96
CA THR A 7 19.99 6.27 -7.53
C THR A 7 21.21 7.08 -7.10
N ASP A 8 22.08 7.38 -8.03
CA ASP A 8 23.36 8.05 -7.83
C ASP A 8 23.19 9.54 -7.45
N GLU A 9 21.98 10.06 -7.57
CA GLU A 9 21.64 11.44 -7.19
C GLU A 9 21.45 11.61 -5.68
N TYR A 10 21.42 10.51 -4.93
CA TYR A 10 21.20 10.53 -3.48
C TYR A 10 22.48 10.23 -2.72
N GLU A 11 22.82 11.10 -1.79
CA GLU A 11 23.98 10.93 -0.91
C GLU A 11 23.85 9.74 0.05
N GLY A 12 22.62 9.19 0.17
CA GLY A 12 22.26 8.09 1.04
C GLY A 12 20.79 8.15 1.44
N MET A 13 20.42 7.39 2.44
CA MET A 13 19.06 7.42 3.01
C MET A 13 19.10 7.49 4.53
N LEU A 14 18.09 8.12 5.10
CA LEU A 14 17.76 8.03 6.51
C LEU A 14 16.58 7.11 6.67
N ALA A 15 16.63 6.19 7.63
CA ALA A 15 15.51 5.33 7.99
C ALA A 15 15.37 5.26 9.51
N GLU A 16 14.16 5.49 10.01
CA GLU A 16 13.90 5.57 11.46
C GLU A 16 12.44 5.19 11.79
N THR A 17 12.19 4.89 13.04
CA THR A 17 10.84 4.80 13.58
C THR A 17 10.46 6.15 14.16
N ILE A 18 9.36 6.71 13.67
CA ILE A 18 8.79 7.96 14.15
C ILE A 18 7.48 7.71 14.89
N SER A 19 6.98 8.70 15.61
CA SER A 19 5.64 8.71 16.20
C SER A 19 4.79 9.74 15.49
N MET A 20 3.58 9.34 15.06
CA MET A 20 2.65 10.19 14.32
C MET A 20 1.23 10.12 14.88
N PRO A 21 0.36 11.11 14.62
CA PRO A 21 -1.06 11.00 14.92
C PRO A 21 -1.72 9.92 14.07
N GLY A 22 -2.60 9.13 14.67
CA GLY A 22 -3.44 8.14 14.03
C GLY A 22 -4.91 8.31 14.42
N HIS A 23 -5.66 7.20 14.32
CA HIS A 23 -7.09 7.16 14.62
C HIS A 23 -7.41 7.74 16.01
N ASN A 24 -8.47 8.56 16.10
CA ASN A 24 -8.92 9.23 17.33
C ASN A 24 -7.85 10.07 18.06
N GLY A 25 -6.79 10.49 17.36
CA GLY A 25 -5.69 11.24 17.95
C GLY A 25 -4.67 10.37 18.71
N ASP A 26 -4.79 9.05 18.62
CA ASP A 26 -3.78 8.14 19.16
C ASP A 26 -2.43 8.41 18.52
N ARG A 27 -1.36 8.25 19.31
CA ARG A 27 -0.02 8.25 18.75
C ARG A 27 0.38 6.84 18.41
N ILE A 28 0.68 6.61 17.13
CA ILE A 28 1.19 5.34 16.63
C ILE A 28 2.60 5.48 16.11
N HIS A 29 3.34 4.38 16.09
CA HIS A 29 4.63 4.32 15.43
C HIS A 29 4.45 4.18 13.91
N ALA A 30 5.42 4.72 13.17
CA ALA A 30 5.55 4.48 11.75
C ALA A 30 7.03 4.30 11.39
N TYR A 31 7.34 3.36 10.50
CA TYR A 31 8.68 3.28 9.94
C TYR A 31 8.75 4.22 8.75
N MET A 32 9.68 5.14 8.78
CA MET A 32 9.88 6.13 7.74
C MET A 32 11.28 6.01 7.15
N SER A 33 11.39 6.22 5.86
CA SER A 33 12.68 6.35 5.18
C SER A 33 12.62 7.47 4.14
N ARG A 34 13.72 8.23 4.00
CA ARG A 34 13.82 9.29 3.00
C ARG A 34 15.20 9.33 2.36
N PRO A 35 15.31 9.78 1.11
CA PRO A 35 16.61 10.12 0.53
C PRO A 35 17.25 11.26 1.31
N MET A 36 18.57 11.25 1.42
CA MET A 36 19.34 12.42 1.81
C MET A 36 19.53 13.33 0.59
N GLY A 37 19.65 14.61 0.82
CA GLY A 37 19.77 15.60 -0.26
C GLY A 37 18.66 16.65 -0.22
N LYS A 38 18.69 17.53 -1.21
CA LYS A 38 17.84 18.75 -1.19
C LYS A 38 16.35 18.46 -1.38
N GLY A 39 16.00 17.40 -2.10
CA GLY A 39 14.63 17.24 -2.58
C GLY A 39 14.23 18.30 -3.62
N PRO A 40 12.97 18.57 -3.85
CA PRO A 40 11.84 17.94 -3.14
C PRO A 40 11.59 16.50 -3.59
N PHE A 41 11.03 15.67 -2.68
CA PHE A 41 10.75 14.27 -2.92
C PHE A 41 9.24 13.99 -2.84
N PRO A 42 8.70 13.12 -3.72
CA PRO A 42 7.33 12.64 -3.57
C PRO A 42 7.19 11.68 -2.38
N GLY A 43 5.99 11.65 -1.79
CA GLY A 43 5.65 10.78 -0.68
C GLY A 43 5.04 9.45 -1.13
N ILE A 44 5.28 8.40 -0.35
CA ILE A 44 4.57 7.11 -0.45
C ILE A 44 4.10 6.69 0.94
N VAL A 45 2.81 6.37 1.07
CA VAL A 45 2.29 5.64 2.22
C VAL A 45 2.24 4.16 1.85
N LEU A 46 3.02 3.34 2.54
CA LEU A 46 2.97 1.89 2.44
C LEU A 46 2.02 1.35 3.52
N ILE A 47 0.91 0.75 3.11
CA ILE A 47 -0.05 0.14 4.02
C ILE A 47 0.37 -1.31 4.28
N PRO A 48 0.64 -1.70 5.54
CA PRO A 48 1.14 -3.02 5.86
C PRO A 48 0.15 -4.12 5.50
N HIS A 49 0.72 -5.27 5.16
CA HIS A 49 -0.04 -6.52 5.02
C HIS A 49 -0.35 -7.16 6.39
N MET A 50 -1.08 -8.26 6.40
CA MET A 50 -1.14 -9.15 7.55
C MET A 50 -0.16 -10.33 7.30
N PRO A 51 0.84 -10.57 8.16
CA PRO A 51 0.86 -10.36 9.63
C PRO A 51 1.27 -8.97 10.11
N GLY A 52 1.59 -8.02 9.26
CA GLY A 52 1.65 -6.67 9.73
C GLY A 52 2.98 -5.97 9.56
N TRP A 53 3.39 -5.18 10.50
CA TRP A 53 4.51 -4.24 10.48
C TRP A 53 5.86 -4.96 10.72
N ASP A 54 6.25 -5.75 9.73
CA ASP A 54 7.42 -6.65 9.75
C ASP A 54 8.63 -6.10 8.97
N GLU A 55 9.68 -6.91 8.88
CA GLU A 55 10.90 -6.51 8.16
C GLU A 55 10.66 -6.31 6.66
N LEU A 56 9.74 -7.08 6.05
CA LEU A 56 9.42 -6.88 4.64
C LEU A 56 8.81 -5.49 4.39
N CYS A 57 7.91 -5.04 5.26
CA CYS A 57 7.35 -3.69 5.18
C CYS A 57 8.45 -2.61 5.29
N ARG A 58 9.41 -2.81 6.19
CA ARG A 58 10.55 -1.90 6.36
C ARG A 58 11.49 -1.93 5.15
N GLU A 59 11.73 -3.10 4.60
CA GLU A 59 12.54 -3.24 3.38
C GLU A 59 11.89 -2.54 2.19
N ILE A 60 10.58 -2.76 1.96
CA ILE A 60 9.84 -2.08 0.89
C ILE A 60 9.87 -0.56 1.09
N THR A 61 9.73 -0.08 2.32
CA THR A 61 9.86 1.34 2.65
C THR A 61 11.23 1.88 2.19
N ARG A 62 12.33 1.22 2.54
CA ARG A 62 13.68 1.59 2.10
C ARG A 62 13.87 1.47 0.58
N ARG A 63 13.24 0.48 -0.04
CA ARG A 63 13.29 0.27 -1.50
C ARG A 63 12.70 1.46 -2.25
N PHE A 64 11.56 1.98 -1.84
CA PHE A 64 11.01 3.21 -2.42
C PHE A 64 11.96 4.40 -2.23
N THR A 65 12.58 4.49 -1.07
CA THR A 65 13.54 5.56 -0.77
C THR A 65 14.78 5.48 -1.67
N HIS A 66 15.28 4.27 -1.94
CA HIS A 66 16.34 4.05 -2.92
C HIS A 66 15.97 4.55 -4.33
N HIS A 67 14.68 4.60 -4.64
CA HIS A 67 14.16 5.15 -5.88
C HIS A 67 13.65 6.59 -5.76
N GLY A 68 14.04 7.32 -4.73
CA GLY A 68 13.82 8.76 -4.61
C GLY A 68 12.46 9.17 -4.05
N TYR A 69 11.84 8.34 -3.23
CA TYR A 69 10.60 8.65 -2.54
C TYR A 69 10.82 8.79 -1.04
N THR A 70 10.15 9.74 -0.40
CA THR A 70 9.99 9.70 1.05
C THR A 70 8.86 8.75 1.38
N THR A 71 9.14 7.68 2.12
CA THR A 71 8.16 6.61 2.33
C THR A 71 7.88 6.42 3.81
N ILE A 72 6.61 6.27 4.17
CA ILE A 72 6.14 6.02 5.53
C ILE A 72 5.25 4.78 5.57
N CYS A 73 5.51 3.89 6.53
CA CYS A 73 4.71 2.71 6.79
C CYS A 73 4.15 2.80 8.21
N PRO A 74 2.87 3.21 8.40
CA PRO A 74 2.26 3.30 9.73
C PRO A 74 2.05 1.92 10.33
N ASN A 75 2.25 1.80 11.65
CA ASN A 75 1.91 0.58 12.38
C ASN A 75 0.41 0.53 12.70
N ILE A 76 -0.39 0.13 11.76
CA ILE A 76 -1.86 -0.01 11.93
C ILE A 76 -2.26 -1.05 12.99
N TYR A 77 -1.29 -1.83 13.47
CA TYR A 77 -1.48 -2.85 14.52
C TYR A 77 -1.08 -2.37 15.92
N GLU A 78 -0.66 -1.14 16.08
CA GLU A 78 -0.18 -0.57 17.35
C GLU A 78 -1.13 -0.84 18.52
N ARG A 79 -2.45 -0.75 18.27
CA ARG A 79 -3.51 -0.89 19.27
C ARG A 79 -3.71 -2.32 19.79
N TYR A 80 -3.03 -3.30 19.15
CA TYR A 80 -3.07 -4.71 19.57
C TYR A 80 -1.90 -5.10 20.48
N GLY A 81 -1.07 -4.12 20.86
CA GLY A 81 0.04 -4.27 21.80
C GLY A 81 1.38 -4.52 21.12
N HIS A 82 2.35 -4.97 21.92
CA HIS A 82 3.72 -5.22 21.51
C HIS A 82 3.99 -6.72 21.41
N GLY A 83 4.91 -7.11 20.55
CA GLY A 83 5.31 -8.51 20.33
C GLY A 83 5.77 -8.76 18.90
N LEU A 84 5.93 -10.03 18.57
CA LEU A 84 6.25 -10.43 17.21
C LEU A 84 5.08 -10.13 16.25
N PRO A 85 5.33 -9.73 14.99
CA PRO A 85 4.27 -9.39 14.04
C PRO A 85 3.18 -10.46 13.91
N GLY A 86 3.57 -11.74 13.92
CA GLY A 86 2.62 -12.87 13.86
C GLY A 86 1.68 -12.95 15.08
N GLU A 87 2.21 -12.68 16.28
CA GLU A 87 1.41 -12.68 17.51
C GLU A 87 0.43 -11.50 17.54
N ILE A 88 0.90 -10.32 17.15
CA ILE A 88 0.06 -9.12 17.10
C ILE A 88 -1.05 -9.26 16.07
N SER A 89 -0.75 -9.81 14.90
CA SER A 89 -1.77 -10.05 13.88
C SER A 89 -2.78 -11.15 14.30
N ALA A 90 -2.38 -12.11 15.11
CA ALA A 90 -3.30 -13.08 15.68
C ALA A 90 -4.31 -12.39 16.62
N LYS A 91 -3.84 -11.53 17.52
CA LYS A 91 -4.70 -10.69 18.38
C LYS A 91 -5.66 -9.81 17.59
N ALA A 92 -5.16 -9.18 16.51
CA ALA A 92 -6.00 -8.38 15.64
C ALA A 92 -7.11 -9.23 14.97
N ARG A 93 -6.80 -10.45 14.53
CA ARG A 93 -7.80 -11.38 13.97
C ARG A 93 -8.83 -11.82 15.01
N GLU A 94 -8.39 -12.16 16.21
CA GLU A 94 -9.28 -12.52 17.34
C GLU A 94 -10.24 -11.38 17.69
N ALA A 95 -9.80 -10.13 17.56
CA ALA A 95 -10.63 -8.93 17.75
C ALA A 95 -11.55 -8.60 16.56
N GLY A 96 -11.62 -9.45 15.53
CA GLY A 96 -12.47 -9.25 14.34
C GLY A 96 -11.79 -8.51 13.19
N GLY A 97 -10.49 -8.31 13.25
CA GLY A 97 -9.68 -7.60 12.25
C GLY A 97 -9.38 -6.15 12.64
N VAL A 98 -8.52 -5.50 11.87
CA VAL A 98 -8.27 -4.06 12.03
C VAL A 98 -9.42 -3.30 11.36
N PRO A 99 -10.11 -2.39 12.08
CA PRO A 99 -11.22 -1.63 11.50
C PRO A 99 -10.77 -0.73 10.34
N ASP A 100 -11.54 -0.73 9.26
CA ASP A 100 -11.27 0.11 8.09
C ASP A 100 -11.12 1.59 8.46
N GLU A 101 -11.99 2.09 9.35
CA GLU A 101 -11.96 3.48 9.83
C GLU A 101 -10.60 3.82 10.46
N SER A 102 -10.08 2.96 11.34
CA SER A 102 -8.80 3.20 12.00
C SER A 102 -7.63 3.16 11.00
N VAL A 103 -7.68 2.26 10.01
CA VAL A 103 -6.65 2.22 8.94
C VAL A 103 -6.71 3.48 8.09
N MET A 104 -7.91 3.97 7.73
CA MET A 104 -8.05 5.20 6.95
C MET A 104 -7.53 6.42 7.70
N ASP A 105 -7.81 6.54 8.98
CA ASP A 105 -7.31 7.66 9.80
C ASP A 105 -5.78 7.58 9.98
N ASP A 106 -5.22 6.39 10.20
CA ASP A 106 -3.77 6.19 10.26
C ASP A 106 -3.09 6.54 8.93
N CYS A 107 -3.70 6.17 7.80
CA CYS A 107 -3.24 6.55 6.47
C CYS A 107 -3.32 8.05 6.24
N LYS A 108 -4.41 8.69 6.70
CA LYS A 108 -4.56 10.14 6.62
C LYS A 108 -3.48 10.84 7.43
N GLY A 109 -3.21 10.39 8.66
CA GLY A 109 -2.12 10.93 9.48
C GLY A 109 -0.76 10.81 8.78
N ALA A 110 -0.50 9.68 8.12
CA ALA A 110 0.72 9.46 7.33
C ALA A 110 0.81 10.40 6.12
N LEU A 111 -0.29 10.62 5.39
CA LEU A 111 -0.35 11.58 4.27
C LEU A 111 -0.12 13.01 4.75
N ASP A 112 -0.79 13.43 5.81
CA ASP A 112 -0.63 14.77 6.38
C ASP A 112 0.82 15.00 6.83
N TYR A 113 1.44 13.99 7.45
CA TYR A 113 2.84 14.03 7.84
C TYR A 113 3.76 14.22 6.62
N LEU A 114 3.60 13.40 5.56
CA LEU A 114 4.41 13.51 4.35
C LEU A 114 4.27 14.88 3.68
N HIS A 115 3.05 15.41 3.60
CA HIS A 115 2.81 16.73 3.00
C HIS A 115 3.41 17.88 3.83
N SER A 116 3.52 17.71 5.15
CA SER A 116 4.10 18.73 6.05
C SER A 116 5.62 18.83 5.99
N LEU A 117 6.30 17.86 5.38
CA LEU A 117 7.77 17.83 5.34
C LEU A 117 8.33 18.94 4.44
N PRO A 118 9.36 19.66 4.89
CA PRO A 118 9.92 20.81 4.14
C PRO A 118 10.59 20.42 2.82
N TYR A 119 10.85 19.13 2.62
CA TYR A 119 11.40 18.55 1.39
C TYR A 119 10.37 17.75 0.59
N SER A 120 9.07 17.88 0.91
CA SER A 120 7.99 17.30 0.12
C SER A 120 7.80 18.08 -1.18
N ASN A 121 7.53 17.37 -2.29
CA ASN A 121 7.09 18.02 -3.53
C ASN A 121 5.57 18.25 -3.59
N GLY A 122 4.84 17.94 -2.50
CA GLY A 122 3.40 18.06 -2.41
C GLY A 122 2.60 16.94 -3.06
N ARG A 123 3.26 15.90 -3.60
CA ARG A 123 2.63 14.72 -4.21
C ARG A 123 2.81 13.49 -3.33
N ALA A 124 1.74 12.70 -3.20
CA ALA A 124 1.80 11.45 -2.46
C ALA A 124 1.02 10.32 -3.14
N GLY A 125 1.58 9.12 -3.06
CA GLY A 125 0.91 7.89 -3.47
C GLY A 125 0.67 6.94 -2.31
N VAL A 126 -0.22 5.99 -2.50
CA VAL A 126 -0.45 4.88 -1.57
C VAL A 126 -0.20 3.56 -2.25
N ILE A 127 0.37 2.62 -1.54
CA ILE A 127 0.57 1.23 -1.99
C ILE A 127 0.37 0.28 -0.83
N GLY A 128 -0.19 -0.88 -1.10
CA GLY A 128 -0.26 -1.95 -0.12
C GLY A 128 -0.31 -3.32 -0.78
N MET A 129 -0.02 -4.34 0.02
CA MET A 129 -0.06 -5.74 -0.39
C MET A 129 -1.09 -6.50 0.44
N CYS A 130 -1.75 -7.51 -0.12
CA CYS A 130 -2.75 -8.32 0.60
C CYS A 130 -3.86 -7.44 1.21
N SER A 131 -4.08 -7.51 2.52
CA SER A 131 -5.01 -6.59 3.21
C SER A 131 -4.64 -5.12 3.01
N GLY A 132 -3.35 -4.80 2.93
CA GLY A 132 -2.88 -3.46 2.59
C GLY A 132 -3.25 -3.02 1.17
N GLY A 133 -3.29 -3.93 0.20
CA GLY A 133 -3.74 -3.65 -1.17
C GLY A 133 -5.22 -3.24 -1.20
N ARG A 134 -6.07 -4.00 -0.50
CA ARG A 134 -7.46 -3.63 -0.27
C ARG A 134 -7.60 -2.23 0.35
N HIS A 135 -6.80 -1.96 1.39
CA HIS A 135 -6.83 -0.66 2.06
C HIS A 135 -6.26 0.47 1.17
N ALA A 136 -5.30 0.20 0.28
CA ALA A 136 -4.80 1.18 -0.68
C ALA A 136 -5.91 1.61 -1.65
N PHE A 137 -6.71 0.67 -2.16
CA PHE A 137 -7.89 1.00 -2.96
C PHE A 137 -8.95 1.75 -2.16
N LEU A 138 -9.25 1.30 -0.93
CA LEU A 138 -10.20 1.98 -0.05
C LEU A 138 -9.75 3.41 0.27
N ALA A 139 -8.46 3.62 0.55
CA ALA A 139 -7.89 4.96 0.80
C ALA A 139 -8.02 5.86 -0.43
N ALA A 140 -7.74 5.35 -1.63
CA ALA A 140 -7.90 6.09 -2.88
C ALA A 140 -9.35 6.51 -3.18
N CYS A 141 -10.33 5.75 -2.67
CA CYS A 141 -11.75 6.08 -2.77
C CYS A 141 -12.26 7.02 -1.66
N SER A 142 -11.57 7.10 -0.51
CA SER A 142 -12.10 7.72 0.70
C SER A 142 -11.33 8.95 1.16
N LEU A 143 -10.02 9.02 0.86
CA LEU A 143 -9.14 10.09 1.33
C LEU A 143 -8.82 11.08 0.21
N LYS A 144 -8.50 12.30 0.61
CA LYS A 144 -7.95 13.34 -0.27
C LYS A 144 -6.43 13.41 -0.15
N GLY A 145 -5.77 13.98 -1.16
CA GLY A 145 -4.32 14.16 -1.14
C GLY A 145 -3.55 12.91 -1.60
N ILE A 146 -4.21 11.97 -2.28
CA ILE A 146 -3.61 10.83 -2.93
C ILE A 146 -3.59 11.10 -4.44
N ASP A 147 -2.40 11.15 -5.03
CA ASP A 147 -2.20 11.40 -6.46
C ASP A 147 -2.11 10.12 -7.31
N ALA A 148 -1.83 8.98 -6.68
CA ALA A 148 -1.76 7.67 -7.32
C ALA A 148 -1.89 6.54 -6.29
N ALA A 149 -2.53 5.42 -6.66
CA ALA A 149 -2.71 4.27 -5.78
C ALA A 149 -2.27 2.96 -6.44
N VAL A 150 -1.71 2.05 -5.65
CA VAL A 150 -1.32 0.72 -6.11
C VAL A 150 -1.93 -0.34 -5.20
N ASP A 151 -2.75 -1.21 -5.77
CA ASP A 151 -3.31 -2.40 -5.14
C ASP A 151 -2.52 -3.63 -5.58
N CYS A 152 -1.74 -4.21 -4.66
CA CYS A 152 -1.05 -5.47 -4.91
C CYS A 152 -1.84 -6.62 -4.28
N TRP A 153 -2.50 -7.42 -5.12
CA TRP A 153 -3.33 -8.59 -4.75
C TRP A 153 -4.23 -8.35 -3.53
N GLY A 154 -4.91 -7.21 -3.48
CA GLY A 154 -5.83 -6.85 -2.41
C GLY A 154 -7.05 -7.77 -2.36
N GLY A 155 -7.06 -8.70 -1.42
CA GLY A 155 -8.22 -9.54 -1.15
C GLY A 155 -9.31 -8.78 -0.41
N GLY A 156 -10.59 -9.00 -0.80
CA GLY A 156 -11.73 -8.36 -0.14
C GLY A 156 -12.02 -6.93 -0.65
N VAL A 157 -11.54 -6.55 -1.83
CA VAL A 157 -12.08 -5.40 -2.57
C VAL A 157 -13.51 -5.71 -3.02
N VAL A 158 -13.72 -6.92 -3.55
CA VAL A 158 -15.03 -7.47 -3.87
C VAL A 158 -15.49 -8.31 -2.69
N MET A 159 -16.59 -7.92 -2.05
CA MET A 159 -17.17 -8.61 -0.90
C MET A 159 -18.66 -8.78 -1.11
N SER A 160 -19.22 -9.91 -0.63
CA SER A 160 -20.64 -10.08 -0.52
C SER A 160 -21.18 -9.34 0.72
N ARG A 161 -22.50 -9.17 0.83
CA ARG A 161 -23.10 -8.59 2.03
C ARG A 161 -22.83 -9.40 3.29
N GLU A 162 -22.67 -10.71 3.14
CA GLU A 162 -22.41 -11.65 4.22
C GLU A 162 -20.98 -11.58 4.76
N ASP A 163 -20.05 -11.07 3.92
CA ASP A 163 -18.65 -10.86 4.30
C ASP A 163 -18.41 -9.54 5.05
N LEU A 164 -19.43 -8.66 5.10
CA LEU A 164 -19.33 -7.38 5.80
C LEU A 164 -19.35 -7.60 7.31
N THR A 165 -18.55 -6.85 8.02
CA THR A 165 -18.42 -6.90 9.48
C THR A 165 -18.39 -5.48 10.05
N PRO A 166 -18.56 -5.29 11.37
CA PRO A 166 -18.37 -3.98 11.98
C PRO A 166 -17.00 -3.35 11.70
N ALA A 167 -15.95 -4.19 11.57
CA ALA A 167 -14.61 -3.73 11.21
C ALA A 167 -14.49 -3.40 9.70
N ARG A 168 -15.35 -3.96 8.86
CA ARG A 168 -15.37 -3.80 7.40
C ARG A 168 -16.80 -3.58 6.93
N PRO A 169 -17.36 -2.38 7.17
CA PRO A 169 -18.80 -2.14 6.98
C PRO A 169 -19.19 -1.96 5.50
N VAL A 170 -18.23 -1.74 4.60
CA VAL A 170 -18.46 -1.48 3.17
C VAL A 170 -17.49 -2.31 2.33
N ALA A 171 -17.99 -2.90 1.25
CA ALA A 171 -17.13 -3.46 0.23
C ALA A 171 -16.44 -2.33 -0.55
N PRO A 172 -15.11 -2.27 -0.63
CA PRO A 172 -14.42 -1.18 -1.34
C PRO A 172 -14.87 -0.99 -2.79
N ILE A 173 -15.27 -2.07 -3.48
CA ILE A 173 -15.79 -1.99 -4.85
C ILE A 173 -17.02 -1.08 -4.97
N ASP A 174 -17.85 -0.99 -3.93
CA ASP A 174 -19.05 -0.13 -3.92
C ASP A 174 -18.70 1.37 -3.88
N LEU A 175 -17.44 1.70 -3.61
CA LEU A 175 -16.91 3.07 -3.59
C LEU A 175 -16.13 3.43 -4.86
N THR A 176 -16.14 2.57 -5.89
CA THR A 176 -15.37 2.78 -7.12
C THR A 176 -15.69 4.11 -7.81
N ASP A 177 -16.93 4.59 -7.73
CA ASP A 177 -17.35 5.90 -8.26
C ASP A 177 -16.58 7.06 -7.62
N LYS A 178 -16.11 6.89 -6.38
CA LYS A 178 -15.36 7.90 -5.61
C LYS A 178 -13.84 7.85 -5.83
N LEU A 179 -13.32 6.84 -6.55
CA LEU A 179 -11.89 6.77 -6.85
C LEU A 179 -11.43 8.08 -7.50
N SER A 180 -10.51 8.78 -6.84
CA SER A 180 -10.12 10.17 -7.20
C SER A 180 -8.74 10.28 -7.87
N CYS A 181 -7.99 9.18 -7.98
CA CYS A 181 -6.66 9.16 -8.58
C CYS A 181 -6.48 7.93 -9.48
N PRO A 182 -5.46 7.91 -10.35
CA PRO A 182 -5.10 6.72 -11.11
C PRO A 182 -4.79 5.52 -10.21
N LEU A 183 -5.20 4.33 -10.65
CA LEU A 183 -5.01 3.06 -9.95
C LEU A 183 -4.14 2.09 -10.77
N LEU A 184 -3.13 1.52 -10.13
CA LEU A 184 -2.42 0.36 -10.65
C LEU A 184 -2.81 -0.88 -9.83
N GLY A 185 -3.20 -1.95 -10.50
CA GLY A 185 -3.46 -3.26 -9.89
C GLY A 185 -2.40 -4.27 -10.31
N ILE A 186 -1.87 -5.01 -9.33
CA ILE A 186 -0.88 -6.09 -9.51
C ILE A 186 -1.48 -7.37 -8.94
N PHE A 187 -1.74 -8.39 -9.78
CA PHE A 187 -2.43 -9.61 -9.36
C PHE A 187 -1.75 -10.86 -9.91
N GLY A 188 -1.72 -11.92 -9.09
CA GLY A 188 -1.40 -13.26 -9.56
C GLY A 188 -2.66 -14.03 -9.91
N ASN A 189 -2.64 -14.79 -11.01
CA ASN A 189 -3.80 -15.56 -11.47
C ASN A 189 -3.99 -16.89 -10.72
N ASP A 190 -2.96 -17.37 -10.01
CA ASP A 190 -2.99 -18.66 -9.32
C ASP A 190 -3.36 -18.51 -7.85
N TYR A 191 -4.39 -17.71 -7.57
CA TYR A 191 -4.76 -17.44 -6.18
C TYR A 191 -6.28 -17.41 -5.93
N LYS A 192 -6.63 -17.62 -4.65
CA LYS A 192 -8.03 -17.73 -4.19
C LYS A 192 -8.60 -16.45 -3.59
N SER A 193 -7.79 -15.43 -3.33
CA SER A 193 -8.25 -14.16 -2.75
C SER A 193 -7.26 -13.00 -3.00
N PRO A 194 -7.50 -12.13 -4.01
CA PRO A 194 -8.66 -12.18 -4.90
C PRO A 194 -8.56 -13.33 -5.92
N THR A 195 -9.69 -13.92 -6.27
CA THR A 195 -9.77 -14.84 -7.41
C THR A 195 -9.68 -14.05 -8.72
N PRO A 196 -9.29 -14.69 -9.85
CA PRO A 196 -9.37 -14.06 -11.16
C PRO A 196 -10.74 -13.45 -11.48
N GLN A 197 -11.81 -14.07 -11.02
CA GLN A 197 -13.18 -13.56 -11.20
C GLN A 197 -13.42 -12.28 -10.38
N GLN A 198 -12.93 -12.21 -9.15
CA GLN A 198 -13.02 -10.98 -8.34
C GLN A 198 -12.21 -9.84 -8.95
N VAL A 199 -11.04 -10.14 -9.55
CA VAL A 199 -10.25 -9.14 -10.30
C VAL A 199 -11.01 -8.65 -11.54
N ASN A 200 -11.72 -9.54 -12.26
CA ASN A 200 -12.58 -9.13 -13.38
C ASN A 200 -13.70 -8.19 -12.93
N LEU A 201 -14.41 -8.52 -11.84
CA LEU A 201 -15.46 -7.65 -11.28
C LEU A 201 -14.92 -6.28 -10.87
N HIS A 202 -13.73 -6.24 -10.26
CA HIS A 202 -13.08 -4.98 -9.91
C HIS A 202 -12.77 -4.15 -11.18
N GLU A 203 -12.23 -4.79 -12.21
CA GLU A 203 -11.94 -4.14 -13.49
C GLU A 203 -13.21 -3.64 -14.18
N GLU A 204 -14.29 -4.42 -14.17
CA GLU A 204 -15.60 -4.03 -14.71
C GLU A 204 -16.17 -2.81 -14.00
N ALA A 205 -16.05 -2.73 -12.66
CA ALA A 205 -16.47 -1.56 -11.88
C ALA A 205 -15.68 -0.31 -12.26
N LEU A 206 -14.35 -0.43 -12.42
CA LEU A 206 -13.49 0.69 -12.85
C LEU A 206 -13.88 1.18 -14.26
N LYS A 207 -14.09 0.27 -15.19
CA LYS A 207 -14.58 0.57 -16.57
C LYS A 207 -15.93 1.27 -16.54
N LYS A 208 -16.88 0.73 -15.77
CA LYS A 208 -18.23 1.29 -15.63
C LYS A 208 -18.20 2.74 -15.15
N HIS A 209 -17.29 3.07 -14.25
CA HIS A 209 -17.18 4.43 -13.70
C HIS A 209 -16.13 5.30 -14.40
N GLY A 210 -15.58 4.85 -15.55
CA GLY A 210 -14.63 5.62 -16.36
C GLY A 210 -13.35 6.01 -15.65
N LYS A 211 -12.82 5.12 -14.77
CA LYS A 211 -11.65 5.40 -13.96
C LYS A 211 -10.34 5.20 -14.73
N ASP A 212 -9.30 5.99 -14.42
CA ASP A 212 -7.95 5.79 -14.94
C ASP A 212 -7.28 4.65 -14.16
N TYR A 213 -7.05 3.53 -14.83
CA TYR A 213 -6.45 2.36 -14.19
C TYR A 213 -5.63 1.52 -15.18
N ALA A 214 -4.73 0.70 -14.61
CA ALA A 214 -4.02 -0.35 -15.33
C ALA A 214 -3.90 -1.58 -14.42
N PHE A 215 -4.30 -2.76 -14.92
CA PHE A 215 -4.15 -4.03 -14.21
C PHE A 215 -3.13 -4.93 -14.92
N TYR A 216 -2.15 -5.40 -14.15
CA TYR A 216 -1.19 -6.42 -14.59
C TYR A 216 -1.46 -7.72 -13.85
N ARG A 217 -1.60 -8.79 -14.62
CA ARG A 217 -1.98 -10.11 -14.13
C ARG A 217 -0.91 -11.12 -14.53
N TYR A 218 -0.45 -11.88 -13.58
CA TYR A 218 0.69 -12.78 -13.74
C TYR A 218 0.28 -14.23 -13.60
N ASP A 219 0.48 -15.01 -14.66
CA ASP A 219 0.36 -16.47 -14.62
C ASP A 219 1.54 -17.07 -13.83
N ASN A 220 1.32 -18.25 -13.26
CA ASN A 220 2.27 -18.94 -12.39
C ASN A 220 2.67 -18.10 -11.16
N ALA A 221 1.84 -17.17 -10.74
CA ALA A 221 2.00 -16.37 -9.56
C ALA A 221 0.73 -16.38 -8.71
N GLY A 222 0.91 -16.60 -7.42
CA GLY A 222 -0.16 -16.58 -6.44
C GLY A 222 -0.05 -15.39 -5.50
N HIS A 223 -0.60 -15.55 -4.29
CA HIS A 223 -0.47 -14.53 -3.25
C HIS A 223 0.98 -14.37 -2.80
N ALA A 224 1.39 -13.13 -2.50
CA ALA A 224 2.70 -12.85 -1.92
C ALA A 224 3.90 -13.21 -2.82
N PHE A 225 3.76 -13.19 -4.14
CA PHE A 225 4.83 -13.55 -5.06
C PHE A 225 6.04 -12.59 -5.05
N TRP A 226 5.98 -11.49 -4.29
CA TRP A 226 7.12 -10.63 -4.00
C TRP A 226 7.98 -11.08 -2.81
N TYR A 227 7.48 -12.01 -1.98
CA TYR A 227 8.11 -12.37 -0.71
C TYR A 227 9.20 -13.39 -0.95
N TYR A 228 10.44 -12.89 -1.10
CA TYR A 228 11.61 -13.69 -1.48
C TYR A 228 12.02 -14.74 -0.43
N ASP A 229 11.49 -14.64 0.80
CA ASP A 229 11.70 -15.58 1.90
C ASP A 229 10.64 -16.71 1.94
N ARG A 230 9.78 -16.81 0.91
CA ARG A 230 8.69 -17.78 0.85
C ARG A 230 8.66 -18.54 -0.47
N ASP A 231 8.12 -19.75 -0.44
CA ASP A 231 7.92 -20.61 -1.63
C ASP A 231 7.01 -19.95 -2.70
N ALA A 232 6.20 -18.98 -2.28
CA ALA A 232 5.36 -18.19 -3.17
C ALA A 232 6.15 -17.24 -4.09
N TYR A 233 7.44 -16.99 -3.82
CA TYR A 233 8.26 -16.05 -4.56
C TYR A 233 8.37 -16.43 -6.04
N ARG A 234 8.12 -15.48 -6.91
CA ARG A 234 8.25 -15.62 -8.37
C ARG A 234 9.13 -14.49 -8.90
N PRO A 235 10.45 -14.73 -9.02
CA PRO A 235 11.43 -13.66 -9.33
C PRO A 235 11.10 -12.86 -10.58
N ALA A 236 10.76 -13.54 -11.69
CA ALA A 236 10.48 -12.86 -12.96
C ALA A 236 9.23 -11.95 -12.85
N GLN A 237 8.14 -12.46 -12.28
CA GLN A 237 6.91 -11.71 -12.08
C GLN A 237 7.09 -10.58 -11.05
N ALA A 238 7.87 -10.83 -10.00
CA ALA A 238 8.18 -9.81 -9.00
C ALA A 238 8.99 -8.66 -9.61
N MET A 239 10.01 -8.96 -10.40
CA MET A 239 10.83 -7.92 -11.06
C MET A 239 10.02 -7.10 -12.04
N ASP A 240 9.27 -7.73 -12.95
CA ASP A 240 8.44 -7.00 -13.91
C ASP A 240 7.40 -6.12 -13.20
N SER A 241 6.71 -6.66 -12.20
CA SER A 241 5.71 -5.89 -11.46
C SER A 241 6.30 -4.71 -10.67
N TRP A 242 7.50 -4.82 -10.12
CA TRP A 242 8.20 -3.69 -9.51
C TRP A 242 8.55 -2.62 -10.53
N GLU A 243 8.99 -2.99 -11.74
CA GLU A 243 9.21 -2.03 -12.82
C GLU A 243 7.93 -1.25 -13.14
N LYS A 244 6.77 -1.95 -13.23
CA LYS A 244 5.46 -1.30 -13.45
C LYS A 244 5.09 -0.33 -12.32
N VAL A 245 5.34 -0.70 -11.07
CA VAL A 245 5.07 0.16 -9.91
C VAL A 245 5.92 1.43 -9.96
N PHE A 246 7.23 1.30 -10.20
CA PHE A 246 8.12 2.48 -10.26
C PHE A 246 7.85 3.35 -11.48
N GLU A 247 7.54 2.77 -12.64
CA GLU A 247 7.12 3.52 -13.82
C GLU A 247 5.82 4.30 -13.57
N PHE A 248 4.83 3.64 -12.95
CA PHE A 248 3.55 4.25 -12.63
C PHE A 248 3.70 5.43 -11.67
N PHE A 249 4.35 5.23 -10.53
CA PHE A 249 4.56 6.31 -9.57
C PHE A 249 5.50 7.40 -10.12
N GLY A 250 6.53 7.04 -10.89
CA GLY A 250 7.43 8.01 -11.52
C GLY A 250 6.69 9.00 -12.40
N LYS A 251 5.76 8.51 -13.23
CA LYS A 251 4.94 9.34 -14.11
C LYS A 251 3.92 10.22 -13.39
N ARG A 252 3.52 9.87 -12.17
CA ARG A 252 2.42 10.54 -11.46
C ARG A 252 2.91 11.44 -10.33
N LEU A 253 4.04 11.11 -9.72
CA LEU A 253 4.51 11.77 -8.51
C LEU A 253 5.81 12.59 -8.69
N LYS A 254 6.64 12.26 -9.68
CA LYS A 254 7.92 12.96 -9.95
C LYS A 254 7.79 14.03 -11.03
N ILE A 255 6.78 14.89 -10.92
CA ILE A 255 6.49 15.98 -11.86
C ILE A 255 6.56 17.32 -11.17
#